data_b87d902459ecd67cfe9e3b7f43f4997b
#
_entry.id   b87d902459ecd67cfe9e3b7f43f4997b
#
_cell.length_a   1.000
_cell.length_b   1.000
_cell.length_c   1.000
_cell.angle_alpha   90.00
_cell.angle_beta   90.00
_cell.angle_gamma   90.00
#
_symmetry.space_group_name_H-M   'P 1'
#
loop_
_entity.id
_entity.type
_entity.pdbx_description
1 polymer ?
#
loop_
_entity_poly.entity_id
_entity_poly.type
_entity_poly.pdbx_seq_one_letter_code
_entity_poly.pdbx_strand_id
1 'polypeptide(L)'
;MLKRTLTSFALFADEVDNARETLRQWREENDRRSEETVELWHSVIAKNIKKLGDEKWVVYEQVCIAALDCHEMALAKECLNKLDEEFPGSLRVKKLEALEKYDEAFEQYDALLAQDEANSAVHKRRVAVLLSQQMVGEAVRELSDYLRRFMGDQEAWLQLCGLYLREQDLARAAFCLEELILCNPHNHLYYQRYAEIQYTIGNMETMELARSYFAQAVKLNPNNIRALYGLFLAASHIGSHPKSSVQKKKDNQRYAAWASQQITKKYQERQCEDSQVKLLEGMLTTLQIN
;
A
#
# COMPACT_ATOMS: atom_id res chain seq x y z
N MET A 1 12.20 52.73 -12.71
CA MET A 1 12.41 51.36 -13.23
C MET A 1 13.17 50.42 -12.27
N LEU A 2 14.18 50.88 -11.53
CA LEU A 2 14.98 50.04 -10.62
C LEU A 2 14.25 49.40 -9.41
N LYS A 3 13.16 50.00 -8.89
CA LYS A 3 12.39 49.42 -7.75
C LYS A 3 11.51 48.23 -8.14
N ARG A 4 11.03 48.10 -9.39
CA ARG A 4 10.23 46.97 -9.85
C ARG A 4 11.06 45.71 -10.13
N THR A 5 12.33 45.88 -10.49
CA THR A 5 13.25 44.77 -10.71
C THR A 5 13.72 44.14 -9.38
N LEU A 6 13.91 44.93 -8.32
CA LEU A 6 14.33 44.44 -6.98
C LEU A 6 13.21 43.64 -6.27
N THR A 7 11.95 44.05 -6.40
CA THR A 7 10.81 43.30 -5.82
C THR A 7 10.56 41.98 -6.55
N SER A 8 10.77 41.92 -7.86
CA SER A 8 10.68 40.69 -8.63
C SER A 8 11.80 39.70 -8.24
N PHE A 9 13.02 40.19 -8.03
CA PHE A 9 14.17 39.35 -7.63
C PHE A 9 14.02 38.80 -6.20
N ALA A 10 13.44 39.56 -5.28
CA ALA A 10 13.15 39.09 -3.92
C ALA A 10 12.05 38.01 -3.90
N LEU A 11 10.97 38.19 -4.66
CA LEU A 11 9.91 37.19 -4.79
C LEU A 11 10.40 35.87 -5.40
N PHE A 12 11.29 35.92 -6.39
CA PHE A 12 11.90 34.74 -6.99
C PHE A 12 12.93 34.04 -6.08
N ALA A 13 13.58 34.77 -5.17
CA ALA A 13 14.47 34.19 -4.18
C ALA A 13 13.66 33.41 -3.12
N ASP A 14 12.55 33.98 -2.65
CA ASP A 14 11.63 33.36 -1.71
C ASP A 14 10.99 32.07 -2.26
N GLU A 15 10.69 32.02 -3.58
CA GLU A 15 10.15 30.81 -4.22
C GLU A 15 11.17 29.64 -4.24
N VAL A 16 12.44 29.93 -4.50
CA VAL A 16 13.51 28.91 -4.52
C VAL A 16 13.78 28.38 -3.12
N ASP A 17 13.80 29.27 -2.12
CA ASP A 17 14.05 28.89 -0.73
C ASP A 17 12.85 28.08 -0.19
N ASN A 18 11.62 28.45 -0.54
CA ASN A 18 10.43 27.67 -0.19
C ASN A 18 10.44 26.27 -0.83
N ALA A 19 10.75 26.16 -2.12
CA ALA A 19 10.83 24.89 -2.82
C ALA A 19 11.94 23.99 -2.22
N ARG A 20 13.08 24.55 -1.87
CA ARG A 20 14.18 23.88 -1.20
C ARG A 20 13.76 23.34 0.15
N GLU A 21 13.10 24.16 0.98
CA GLU A 21 12.65 23.76 2.31
C GLU A 21 11.57 22.68 2.23
N THR A 22 10.63 22.77 1.27
CA THR A 22 9.62 21.76 1.01
C THR A 22 10.25 20.41 0.65
N LEU A 23 11.21 20.40 -0.28
CA LEU A 23 11.93 19.16 -0.65
C LEU A 23 12.71 18.58 0.54
N ARG A 24 13.28 19.43 1.39
CA ARG A 24 13.98 19.03 2.61
C ARG A 24 13.01 18.41 3.61
N GLN A 25 11.88 19.04 3.87
CA GLN A 25 10.86 18.53 4.78
C GLN A 25 10.39 17.15 4.34
N TRP A 26 10.06 16.94 3.06
CA TRP A 26 9.65 15.63 2.56
C TRP A 26 10.72 14.55 2.75
N ARG A 27 12.01 14.90 2.65
CA ARG A 27 13.11 13.96 2.96
C ARG A 27 13.18 13.62 4.44
N GLU A 28 13.03 14.61 5.32
CA GLU A 28 13.12 14.41 6.78
C GLU A 28 11.91 13.60 7.30
N GLU A 29 10.73 13.83 6.73
CA GLU A 29 9.50 13.11 7.05
C GLU A 29 9.41 11.74 6.34
N ASN A 30 10.33 11.41 5.41
CA ASN A 30 10.27 10.26 4.52
C ASN A 30 8.96 10.20 3.70
N ASP A 31 8.40 11.37 3.36
CA ASP A 31 7.19 11.49 2.58
C ASP A 31 7.52 11.45 1.07
N ARG A 32 7.05 10.40 0.38
CA ARG A 32 7.37 10.14 -1.04
C ARG A 32 6.32 10.78 -1.94
N ARG A 33 6.55 12.05 -2.31
CA ARG A 33 5.71 12.85 -3.19
C ARG A 33 6.38 13.03 -4.55
N SER A 34 6.33 12.00 -5.38
CA SER A 34 7.12 11.95 -6.60
C SER A 34 6.59 12.94 -7.66
N GLU A 35 5.28 13.03 -7.84
CA GLU A 35 4.67 13.96 -8.82
C GLU A 35 4.96 15.41 -8.46
N GLU A 36 4.72 15.82 -7.21
CA GLU A 36 4.99 17.17 -6.74
C GLU A 36 6.48 17.52 -6.78
N THR A 37 7.36 16.55 -6.53
CA THR A 37 8.82 16.72 -6.60
C THR A 37 9.26 17.03 -8.04
N VAL A 38 8.73 16.31 -9.03
CA VAL A 38 9.00 16.54 -10.45
C VAL A 38 8.43 17.87 -10.90
N GLU A 39 7.23 18.25 -10.46
CA GLU A 39 6.63 19.55 -10.75
C GLU A 39 7.46 20.71 -10.19
N LEU A 40 7.91 20.62 -8.93
CA LEU A 40 8.80 21.62 -8.32
C LEU A 40 10.14 21.72 -9.05
N TRP A 41 10.67 20.60 -9.53
CA TRP A 41 11.88 20.59 -10.34
C TRP A 41 11.71 21.40 -11.61
N HIS A 42 10.69 21.11 -12.42
CA HIS A 42 10.45 21.80 -13.70
C HIS A 42 10.11 23.28 -13.52
N SER A 43 9.34 23.61 -12.49
CA SER A 43 8.87 25.00 -12.28
C SER A 43 9.96 25.91 -11.75
N VAL A 44 10.70 25.49 -10.72
CA VAL A 44 11.56 26.38 -9.93
C VAL A 44 13.01 25.90 -9.86
N ILE A 45 13.25 24.63 -9.51
CA ILE A 45 14.60 24.16 -9.09
C ILE A 45 15.56 24.06 -10.26
N ALA A 46 15.17 23.47 -11.38
CA ALA A 46 16.04 23.27 -12.55
C ALA A 46 16.69 24.59 -13.04
N LYS A 47 15.95 25.68 -13.01
CA LYS A 47 16.43 27.02 -13.44
C LYS A 47 17.38 27.65 -12.43
N ASN A 48 17.34 27.24 -11.17
CA ASN A 48 18.03 27.85 -10.05
C ASN A 48 18.96 26.91 -9.30
N ILE A 49 19.29 25.75 -9.87
CA ILE A 49 20.08 24.69 -9.22
C ILE A 49 21.39 25.17 -8.59
N LYS A 50 22.04 26.18 -9.21
CA LYS A 50 23.28 26.76 -8.72
C LYS A 50 23.15 27.48 -7.37
N LYS A 51 21.93 27.90 -6.99
CA LYS A 51 21.67 28.57 -5.71
C LYS A 51 21.60 27.60 -4.54
N LEU A 52 21.42 26.31 -4.78
CA LEU A 52 21.33 25.28 -3.73
C LEU A 52 22.69 24.90 -3.13
N GLY A 53 23.81 25.36 -3.70
CA GLY A 53 25.13 24.99 -3.20
C GLY A 53 25.34 23.48 -3.21
N ASP A 54 25.83 22.91 -2.09
CA ASP A 54 26.11 21.48 -1.96
C ASP A 54 24.86 20.63 -1.82
N GLU A 55 23.72 21.21 -1.41
CA GLU A 55 22.43 20.48 -1.34
C GLU A 55 21.92 20.05 -2.71
N LYS A 56 22.41 20.66 -3.79
CA LYS A 56 22.01 20.29 -5.17
C LYS A 56 22.15 18.77 -5.42
N TRP A 57 23.15 18.14 -4.84
CA TRP A 57 23.42 16.73 -5.06
C TRP A 57 22.36 15.83 -4.41
N VAL A 58 21.92 16.18 -3.22
CA VAL A 58 20.82 15.48 -2.54
C VAL A 58 19.49 15.71 -3.25
N VAL A 59 19.30 16.92 -3.80
CA VAL A 59 18.11 17.24 -4.63
C VAL A 59 18.14 16.46 -5.93
N TYR A 60 19.29 16.37 -6.63
CA TYR A 60 19.41 15.52 -7.83
C TYR A 60 19.05 14.05 -7.53
N GLU A 61 19.50 13.49 -6.41
CA GLU A 61 19.15 12.13 -6.00
C GLU A 61 17.63 12.00 -5.76
N GLN A 62 17.02 12.94 -5.03
CA GLN A 62 15.57 12.95 -4.77
C GLN A 62 14.76 13.07 -6.05
N VAL A 63 15.16 13.98 -6.95
CA VAL A 63 14.50 14.18 -8.24
C VAL A 63 14.69 12.98 -9.17
N CYS A 64 15.87 12.35 -9.17
CA CYS A 64 16.12 11.12 -9.93
C CYS A 64 15.15 10.01 -9.51
N ILE A 65 14.99 9.79 -8.20
CA ILE A 65 14.04 8.79 -7.68
C ILE A 65 12.60 9.16 -8.05
N ALA A 66 12.22 10.43 -7.89
CA ALA A 66 10.88 10.90 -8.24
C ALA A 66 10.59 10.76 -9.74
N ALA A 67 11.55 11.07 -10.60
CA ALA A 67 11.44 10.93 -12.04
C ALA A 67 11.28 9.46 -12.48
N LEU A 68 12.00 8.53 -11.82
CA LEU A 68 11.83 7.09 -12.04
C LEU A 68 10.43 6.63 -11.62
N ASP A 69 9.90 7.12 -10.51
CA ASP A 69 8.52 6.80 -10.05
C ASP A 69 7.46 7.31 -11.03
N CYS A 70 7.68 8.49 -11.62
CA CYS A 70 6.77 9.11 -12.58
C CYS A 70 7.00 8.65 -14.04
N HIS A 71 7.96 7.72 -14.26
CA HIS A 71 8.38 7.26 -15.60
C HIS A 71 8.93 8.37 -16.52
N GLU A 72 9.46 9.46 -15.96
CA GLU A 72 10.19 10.50 -16.69
C GLU A 72 11.66 10.12 -16.90
N MET A 73 11.92 9.11 -17.74
CA MET A 73 13.25 8.52 -17.95
C MET A 73 14.29 9.52 -18.45
N ALA A 74 13.88 10.55 -19.22
CA ALA A 74 14.80 11.59 -19.72
C ALA A 74 15.36 12.42 -18.56
N LEU A 75 14.51 12.83 -17.61
CA LEU A 75 14.90 13.58 -16.43
C LEU A 75 15.74 12.73 -15.48
N ALA A 76 15.36 11.47 -15.28
CA ALA A 76 16.12 10.53 -14.45
C ALA A 76 17.56 10.37 -14.96
N LYS A 77 17.74 10.19 -16.28
CA LYS A 77 19.05 10.11 -16.94
C LYS A 77 19.88 11.38 -16.77
N GLU A 78 19.26 12.54 -16.95
CA GLU A 78 19.94 13.81 -16.76
C GLU A 78 20.50 13.95 -15.34
N CYS A 79 19.65 13.68 -14.34
CA CYS A 79 20.04 13.72 -12.93
C CYS A 79 21.14 12.72 -12.60
N LEU A 80 21.01 11.48 -13.11
CA LEU A 80 21.98 10.42 -12.90
C LEU A 80 23.35 10.75 -13.49
N ASN A 81 23.41 11.24 -14.72
CA ASN A 81 24.64 11.66 -15.37
C ASN A 81 25.35 12.75 -14.55
N LYS A 82 24.60 13.72 -14.01
CA LYS A 82 25.17 14.76 -13.15
C LYS A 82 25.75 14.22 -11.83
N LEU A 83 25.08 13.23 -11.27
CA LEU A 83 25.57 12.57 -10.04
C LEU A 83 26.80 11.70 -10.31
N ASP A 84 26.88 11.01 -11.43
CA ASP A 84 28.01 10.17 -11.81
C ASP A 84 29.24 11.00 -12.20
N GLU A 85 29.05 12.14 -12.89
CA GLU A 85 30.11 13.11 -13.19
C GLU A 85 30.83 13.59 -11.91
N GLU A 86 30.09 13.85 -10.82
CA GLU A 86 30.67 14.37 -9.57
C GLU A 86 31.12 13.27 -8.61
N PHE A 87 30.41 12.14 -8.56
CA PHE A 87 30.68 11.04 -7.62
C PHE A 87 30.93 9.72 -8.35
N PRO A 88 31.95 9.62 -9.21
CA PRO A 88 32.21 8.43 -10.00
C PRO A 88 32.46 7.21 -9.10
N GLY A 89 31.72 6.11 -9.38
CA GLY A 89 31.85 4.86 -8.67
C GLY A 89 31.19 4.80 -7.29
N SER A 90 30.42 5.83 -6.92
CA SER A 90 29.65 5.84 -5.68
C SER A 90 28.62 4.72 -5.64
N LEU A 91 28.51 3.98 -4.52
CA LEU A 91 27.49 2.95 -4.32
C LEU A 91 26.05 3.49 -4.38
N ARG A 92 25.86 4.78 -4.04
CA ARG A 92 24.53 5.42 -4.14
C ARG A 92 24.17 5.66 -5.60
N VAL A 93 25.08 6.16 -6.41
CA VAL A 93 24.89 6.36 -7.86
C VAL A 93 24.64 5.02 -8.55
N LYS A 94 25.44 4.00 -8.27
CA LYS A 94 25.24 2.64 -8.80
C LYS A 94 23.88 2.04 -8.45
N LYS A 95 23.33 2.35 -7.27
CA LYS A 95 21.97 1.93 -6.91
C LYS A 95 20.91 2.62 -7.77
N LEU A 96 21.10 3.90 -8.09
CA LEU A 96 20.19 4.64 -8.98
C LEU A 96 20.30 4.14 -10.42
N GLU A 97 21.53 3.86 -10.90
CA GLU A 97 21.76 3.22 -12.21
C GLU A 97 21.06 1.85 -12.31
N ALA A 98 21.14 1.05 -11.25
CA ALA A 98 20.48 -0.25 -11.20
C ALA A 98 18.95 -0.15 -11.23
N LEU A 99 18.37 0.97 -10.80
CA LEU A 99 16.93 1.23 -10.95
C LEU A 99 16.53 1.53 -12.41
N GLU A 100 17.45 2.06 -13.21
CA GLU A 100 17.21 2.36 -14.63
C GLU A 100 17.47 1.15 -15.54
N LYS A 101 18.45 0.34 -15.18
CA LYS A 101 18.95 -0.75 -16.03
C LYS A 101 18.45 -2.10 -15.52
N TYR A 102 17.18 -2.40 -15.80
CA TYR A 102 16.54 -3.64 -15.32
C TYR A 102 17.25 -4.92 -15.77
N ASP A 103 17.69 -4.98 -17.02
CA ASP A 103 18.35 -6.19 -17.57
C ASP A 103 19.72 -6.44 -16.92
N GLU A 104 20.53 -5.39 -16.77
CA GLU A 104 21.82 -5.47 -16.06
C GLU A 104 21.60 -5.82 -14.57
N ALA A 105 20.51 -5.31 -13.95
CA ALA A 105 20.17 -5.66 -12.58
C ALA A 105 19.83 -7.14 -12.43
N PHE A 106 19.09 -7.73 -13.39
CA PHE A 106 18.79 -9.17 -13.37
C PHE A 106 20.04 -10.02 -13.50
N GLU A 107 20.96 -9.69 -14.41
CA GLU A 107 22.23 -10.41 -14.54
C GLU A 107 23.05 -10.36 -13.23
N GLN A 108 23.08 -9.19 -12.56
CA GLN A 108 23.76 -9.07 -11.27
C GLN A 108 23.06 -9.86 -10.17
N TYR A 109 21.72 -9.87 -10.13
CA TYR A 109 20.99 -10.68 -9.17
C TYR A 109 21.17 -12.18 -9.41
N ASP A 110 21.22 -12.62 -10.66
CA ASP A 110 21.48 -14.02 -11.02
C ASP A 110 22.91 -14.44 -10.58
N ALA A 111 23.90 -13.56 -10.78
CA ALA A 111 25.26 -13.81 -10.30
C ALA A 111 25.35 -13.88 -8.77
N LEU A 112 24.55 -13.07 -8.04
CA LEU A 112 24.48 -13.12 -6.59
C LEU A 112 23.76 -14.39 -6.10
N LEU A 113 22.69 -14.79 -6.75
CA LEU A 113 21.97 -16.02 -6.41
C LEU A 113 22.77 -17.28 -6.75
N ALA A 114 23.63 -17.23 -7.75
CA ALA A 114 24.59 -18.32 -8.03
C ALA A 114 25.61 -18.52 -6.91
N GLN A 115 25.94 -17.46 -6.16
CA GLN A 115 26.82 -17.53 -5.00
C GLN A 115 26.08 -17.94 -3.71
N ASP A 116 24.87 -17.42 -3.52
CA ASP A 116 24.03 -17.68 -2.36
C ASP A 116 22.56 -17.77 -2.81
N GLU A 117 22.11 -18.97 -3.08
CA GLU A 117 20.74 -19.26 -3.53
C GLU A 117 19.69 -18.97 -2.44
N ALA A 118 20.10 -18.89 -1.18
CA ALA A 118 19.23 -18.60 -0.05
C ALA A 118 19.07 -17.11 0.26
N ASN A 119 19.61 -16.22 -0.56
CA ASN A 119 19.56 -14.78 -0.36
C ASN A 119 18.15 -14.20 -0.60
N SER A 120 17.35 -14.18 0.47
CA SER A 120 15.97 -13.68 0.46
C SER A 120 15.85 -12.23 -0.03
N ALA A 121 16.85 -11.39 0.28
CA ALA A 121 16.85 -9.98 -0.12
C ALA A 121 16.98 -9.81 -1.65
N VAL A 122 17.77 -10.66 -2.29
CA VAL A 122 17.94 -10.64 -3.76
C VAL A 122 16.67 -11.11 -4.46
N HIS A 123 16.03 -12.19 -3.99
CA HIS A 123 14.74 -12.64 -4.52
C HIS A 123 13.66 -11.56 -4.44
N LYS A 124 13.53 -10.89 -3.28
CA LYS A 124 12.58 -9.79 -3.11
C LYS A 124 12.85 -8.61 -4.04
N ARG A 125 14.14 -8.29 -4.30
CA ARG A 125 14.52 -7.25 -5.25
C ARG A 125 14.16 -7.61 -6.69
N ARG A 126 14.36 -8.86 -7.11
CA ARG A 126 13.93 -9.34 -8.43
C ARG A 126 12.42 -9.15 -8.62
N VAL A 127 11.63 -9.54 -7.63
CA VAL A 127 10.18 -9.30 -7.64
C VAL A 127 9.86 -7.81 -7.75
N ALA A 128 10.56 -6.94 -7.02
CA ALA A 128 10.34 -5.49 -7.09
C ALA A 128 10.65 -4.92 -8.48
N VAL A 129 11.72 -5.39 -9.14
CA VAL A 129 12.06 -5.00 -10.51
C VAL A 129 10.99 -5.46 -11.50
N LEU A 130 10.51 -6.71 -11.40
CA LEU A 130 9.42 -7.21 -12.26
C LEU A 130 8.14 -6.38 -12.11
N LEU A 131 7.81 -5.97 -10.88
CA LEU A 131 6.66 -5.11 -10.62
C LEU A 131 6.82 -3.71 -11.18
N SER A 132 8.04 -3.14 -11.14
CA SER A 132 8.31 -1.83 -11.76
C SER A 132 8.20 -1.87 -13.29
N GLN A 133 8.49 -3.02 -13.90
CA GLN A 133 8.26 -3.26 -15.33
C GLN A 133 6.80 -3.61 -15.68
N GLN A 134 5.89 -3.60 -14.71
CA GLN A 134 4.49 -4.02 -14.87
C GLN A 134 4.32 -5.50 -15.28
N MET A 135 5.33 -6.33 -15.10
CA MET A 135 5.32 -7.76 -15.43
C MET A 135 4.74 -8.58 -14.27
N VAL A 136 3.47 -8.31 -13.94
CA VAL A 136 2.81 -8.86 -12.75
C VAL A 136 2.79 -10.39 -12.75
N GLY A 137 2.55 -11.01 -13.92
CA GLY A 137 2.51 -12.48 -14.04
C GLY A 137 3.85 -13.16 -13.72
N GLU A 138 4.97 -12.54 -14.08
CA GLU A 138 6.31 -13.03 -13.76
C GLU A 138 6.67 -12.78 -12.30
N ALA A 139 6.30 -11.61 -11.77
CA ALA A 139 6.46 -11.31 -10.36
C ALA A 139 5.72 -12.31 -9.46
N VAL A 140 4.51 -12.73 -9.86
CA VAL A 140 3.74 -13.77 -9.15
C VAL A 140 4.46 -15.12 -9.19
N ARG A 141 5.03 -15.51 -10.35
CA ARG A 141 5.81 -16.77 -10.47
C ARG A 141 7.04 -16.74 -9.57
N GLU A 142 7.85 -15.70 -9.69
CA GLU A 142 9.09 -15.54 -8.89
C GLU A 142 8.78 -15.56 -7.39
N LEU A 143 7.74 -14.85 -6.95
CA LEU A 143 7.34 -14.79 -5.55
C LEU A 143 6.77 -16.13 -5.06
N SER A 144 6.06 -16.86 -5.92
CA SER A 144 5.56 -18.20 -5.61
C SER A 144 6.71 -19.21 -5.47
N ASP A 145 7.72 -19.14 -6.34
CA ASP A 145 8.90 -20.00 -6.27
C ASP A 145 9.76 -19.67 -5.03
N TYR A 146 9.87 -18.39 -4.69
CA TYR A 146 10.48 -17.94 -3.44
C TYR A 146 9.77 -18.54 -2.22
N LEU A 147 8.44 -18.44 -2.15
CA LEU A 147 7.64 -18.95 -1.02
C LEU A 147 7.67 -20.48 -0.88
N ARG A 148 7.92 -21.24 -1.95
CA ARG A 148 8.15 -22.68 -1.84
C ARG A 148 9.37 -23.04 -1.00
N ARG A 149 10.38 -22.16 -0.97
CA ARG A 149 11.60 -22.32 -0.15
C ARG A 149 11.48 -21.64 1.21
N PHE A 150 10.85 -20.47 1.25
CA PHE A 150 10.76 -19.61 2.42
C PHE A 150 9.30 -19.43 2.90
N MET A 151 8.62 -20.54 3.19
CA MET A 151 7.20 -20.56 3.58
C MET A 151 6.88 -19.70 4.81
N GLY A 152 7.84 -19.42 5.68
CA GLY A 152 7.65 -18.60 6.88
C GLY A 152 7.66 -17.10 6.65
N ASP A 153 7.92 -16.62 5.42
CA ASP A 153 8.00 -15.19 5.13
C ASP A 153 6.60 -14.57 4.96
N GLN A 154 6.07 -14.03 6.06
CA GLN A 154 4.73 -13.43 6.11
C GLN A 154 4.60 -12.21 5.18
N GLU A 155 5.68 -11.42 5.01
CA GLU A 155 5.68 -10.25 4.14
C GLU A 155 5.52 -10.66 2.67
N ALA A 156 6.20 -11.71 2.25
CA ALA A 156 6.10 -12.26 0.91
C ALA A 156 4.68 -12.83 0.62
N TRP A 157 4.07 -13.52 1.59
CA TRP A 157 2.68 -13.96 1.49
C TRP A 157 1.69 -12.80 1.35
N LEU A 158 1.88 -11.71 2.13
CA LEU A 158 1.06 -10.50 2.02
C LEU A 158 1.21 -9.84 0.65
N GLN A 159 2.43 -9.76 0.13
CA GLN A 159 2.71 -9.22 -1.20
C GLN A 159 2.04 -10.06 -2.29
N LEU A 160 2.18 -11.39 -2.23
CA LEU A 160 1.55 -12.31 -3.19
C LEU A 160 0.01 -12.21 -3.14
N CYS A 161 -0.57 -12.14 -1.95
CA CYS A 161 -2.01 -11.89 -1.79
C CYS A 161 -2.43 -10.58 -2.47
N GLY A 162 -1.66 -9.50 -2.29
CA GLY A 162 -1.91 -8.21 -2.93
C GLY A 162 -1.87 -8.28 -4.46
N LEU A 163 -0.94 -9.04 -5.02
CA LEU A 163 -0.85 -9.25 -6.47
C LEU A 163 -2.06 -10.03 -7.01
N TYR A 164 -2.47 -11.12 -6.34
CA TYR A 164 -3.67 -11.86 -6.75
C TYR A 164 -4.95 -11.02 -6.64
N LEU A 165 -5.05 -10.14 -5.65
CA LEU A 165 -6.19 -9.21 -5.55
C LEU A 165 -6.22 -8.20 -6.71
N ARG A 166 -5.07 -7.72 -7.15
CA ARG A 166 -4.96 -6.84 -8.34
C ARG A 166 -5.41 -7.56 -9.61
N GLU A 167 -5.06 -8.83 -9.76
CA GLU A 167 -5.48 -9.69 -10.87
C GLU A 167 -6.91 -10.26 -10.70
N GLN A 168 -7.61 -9.89 -9.62
CA GLN A 168 -8.95 -10.37 -9.28
C GLN A 168 -9.05 -11.89 -9.06
N ASP A 169 -7.93 -12.56 -8.81
CA ASP A 169 -7.89 -13.98 -8.44
C ASP A 169 -8.15 -14.12 -6.92
N LEU A 170 -9.43 -14.05 -6.57
CA LEU A 170 -9.86 -14.11 -5.18
C LEU A 170 -9.56 -15.46 -4.52
N ALA A 171 -9.57 -16.54 -5.29
CA ALA A 171 -9.32 -17.88 -4.76
C ALA A 171 -7.87 -18.03 -4.29
N ARG A 172 -6.90 -17.62 -5.11
CA ARG A 172 -5.48 -17.66 -4.75
C ARG A 172 -5.15 -16.63 -3.68
N ALA A 173 -5.77 -15.45 -3.69
CA ALA A 173 -5.62 -14.46 -2.63
C ALA A 173 -6.10 -15.00 -1.27
N ALA A 174 -7.22 -15.73 -1.23
CA ALA A 174 -7.72 -16.39 -0.03
C ALA A 174 -6.72 -17.42 0.50
N PHE A 175 -6.17 -18.26 -0.39
CA PHE A 175 -5.13 -19.24 -0.02
C PHE A 175 -3.91 -18.58 0.65
N CYS A 176 -3.41 -17.47 0.11
CA CYS A 176 -2.29 -16.76 0.75
C CYS A 176 -2.62 -16.30 2.18
N LEU A 177 -3.86 -15.91 2.44
CA LEU A 177 -4.28 -15.51 3.78
C LEU A 177 -4.49 -16.70 4.72
N GLU A 178 -4.86 -17.88 4.20
CA GLU A 178 -4.89 -19.12 4.98
C GLU A 178 -3.49 -19.46 5.50
N GLU A 179 -2.46 -19.38 4.65
CA GLU A 179 -1.06 -19.58 5.04
C GLU A 179 -0.62 -18.52 6.09
N LEU A 180 -1.02 -17.26 5.92
CA LEU A 180 -0.74 -16.20 6.91
C LEU A 180 -1.42 -16.44 8.25
N ILE A 181 -2.65 -16.97 8.27
CA ILE A 181 -3.37 -17.33 9.49
C ILE A 181 -2.66 -18.51 10.18
N LEU A 182 -2.16 -19.49 9.42
CA LEU A 182 -1.38 -20.59 9.98
C LEU A 182 -0.05 -20.10 10.60
N CYS A 183 0.63 -19.17 9.95
CA CYS A 183 1.86 -18.56 10.48
C CYS A 183 1.62 -17.72 11.73
N ASN A 184 0.52 -16.97 11.80
CA ASN A 184 0.21 -16.08 12.92
C ASN A 184 -1.29 -16.09 13.25
N PRO A 185 -1.76 -17.10 14.01
CA PRO A 185 -3.18 -17.29 14.31
C PRO A 185 -3.78 -16.26 15.27
N HIS A 186 -2.97 -15.38 15.85
CA HIS A 186 -3.46 -14.32 16.75
C HIS A 186 -3.64 -12.97 16.05
N ASN A 187 -3.28 -12.87 14.78
CA ASN A 187 -3.42 -11.61 14.03
C ASN A 187 -4.83 -11.46 13.47
N HIS A 188 -5.66 -10.68 14.16
CA HIS A 188 -7.05 -10.42 13.75
C HIS A 188 -7.20 -9.80 12.35
N LEU A 189 -6.16 -9.13 11.81
CA LEU A 189 -6.20 -8.50 10.49
C LEU A 189 -6.22 -9.54 9.36
N TYR A 190 -5.55 -10.68 9.54
CA TYR A 190 -5.57 -11.75 8.55
C TYR A 190 -6.94 -12.39 8.45
N TYR A 191 -7.59 -12.64 9.59
CA TYR A 191 -8.98 -13.13 9.65
C TYR A 191 -9.95 -12.16 9.00
N GLN A 192 -9.83 -10.86 9.31
CA GLN A 192 -10.64 -9.81 8.70
C GLN A 192 -10.48 -9.81 7.18
N ARG A 193 -9.24 -9.79 6.68
CA ARG A 193 -8.96 -9.70 5.24
C ARG A 193 -9.41 -10.94 4.49
N TYR A 194 -9.23 -12.12 5.08
CA TYR A 194 -9.76 -13.38 4.55
C TYR A 194 -11.29 -13.33 4.45
N ALA A 195 -11.96 -12.89 5.50
CA ALA A 195 -13.41 -12.75 5.51
C ALA A 195 -13.91 -11.74 4.45
N GLU A 196 -13.19 -10.65 4.23
CA GLU A 196 -13.50 -9.67 3.16
C GLU A 196 -13.44 -10.32 1.77
N ILE A 197 -12.43 -11.13 1.50
CA ILE A 197 -12.31 -11.87 0.23
C ILE A 197 -13.45 -12.87 0.08
N GLN A 198 -13.73 -13.68 1.10
CA GLN A 198 -14.82 -14.65 1.08
C GLN A 198 -16.19 -13.97 0.88
N TYR A 199 -16.40 -12.81 1.49
CA TYR A 199 -17.59 -12.01 1.30
C TYR A 199 -17.70 -11.49 -0.15
N THR A 200 -16.58 -11.10 -0.77
CA THR A 200 -16.53 -10.60 -2.15
C THR A 200 -16.84 -11.70 -3.17
N ILE A 201 -16.42 -12.94 -2.91
CA ILE A 201 -16.79 -14.12 -3.76
C ILE A 201 -18.31 -14.30 -3.83
N GLY A 202 -19.03 -14.10 -2.73
CA GLY A 202 -20.44 -13.80 -2.72
C GLY A 202 -21.40 -14.99 -2.82
N ASN A 203 -20.94 -16.25 -2.81
CA ASN A 203 -21.84 -17.40 -2.73
C ASN A 203 -22.27 -17.67 -1.25
N MET A 204 -23.32 -18.46 -1.04
CA MET A 204 -23.84 -18.69 0.31
C MET A 204 -22.82 -19.32 1.26
N GLU A 205 -22.04 -20.27 0.79
CA GLU A 205 -21.02 -20.96 1.59
C GLU A 205 -19.92 -20.00 2.00
N THR A 206 -19.41 -19.19 1.05
CA THR A 206 -18.37 -18.20 1.32
C THR A 206 -18.87 -17.06 2.20
N MET A 207 -20.14 -16.67 2.12
CA MET A 207 -20.74 -15.71 3.04
C MET A 207 -20.84 -16.23 4.48
N GLU A 208 -21.23 -17.50 4.67
CA GLU A 208 -21.25 -18.13 5.97
C GLU A 208 -19.83 -18.24 6.55
N LEU A 209 -18.87 -18.56 5.69
CA LEU A 209 -17.46 -18.58 6.04
C LEU A 209 -16.96 -17.17 6.43
N ALA A 210 -17.23 -16.16 5.61
CA ALA A 210 -16.89 -14.77 5.89
C ALA A 210 -17.43 -14.32 7.25
N ARG A 211 -18.73 -14.60 7.55
CA ARG A 211 -19.31 -14.27 8.84
C ARG A 211 -18.54 -14.91 10.00
N SER A 212 -18.16 -16.18 9.88
CA SER A 212 -17.43 -16.89 10.95
C SER A 212 -16.03 -16.29 11.17
N TYR A 213 -15.34 -15.93 10.10
CA TYR A 213 -14.01 -15.33 10.20
C TYR A 213 -14.04 -13.88 10.68
N PHE A 214 -15.07 -13.08 10.30
CA PHE A 214 -15.30 -11.78 10.93
C PHE A 214 -15.57 -11.90 12.44
N ALA A 215 -16.38 -12.88 12.86
CA ALA A 215 -16.62 -13.13 14.28
C ALA A 215 -15.32 -13.50 15.02
N GLN A 216 -14.46 -14.31 14.42
CA GLN A 216 -13.15 -14.63 14.98
C GLN A 216 -12.24 -13.41 15.05
N ALA A 217 -12.21 -12.54 14.02
CA ALA A 217 -11.45 -11.30 14.06
C ALA A 217 -11.90 -10.38 15.19
N VAL A 218 -13.21 -10.24 15.41
CA VAL A 218 -13.78 -9.47 16.52
C VAL A 218 -13.46 -10.10 17.89
N LYS A 219 -13.45 -11.43 17.98
CA LYS A 219 -13.06 -12.13 19.20
C LYS A 219 -11.61 -11.89 19.57
N LEU A 220 -10.69 -11.86 18.58
CA LEU A 220 -9.28 -11.57 18.79
C LEU A 220 -9.05 -10.09 19.14
N ASN A 221 -9.77 -9.17 18.48
CA ASN A 221 -9.71 -7.75 18.76
C ASN A 221 -11.10 -7.10 18.73
N PRO A 222 -11.74 -6.89 19.90
CA PRO A 222 -13.06 -6.25 19.98
C PRO A 222 -13.09 -4.78 19.49
N ASN A 223 -11.93 -4.16 19.31
CA ASN A 223 -11.83 -2.80 18.79
C ASN A 223 -11.71 -2.74 17.25
N ASN A 224 -11.73 -3.87 16.59
CA ASN A 224 -11.71 -3.93 15.14
C ASN A 224 -13.08 -3.58 14.56
N ILE A 225 -13.32 -2.28 14.37
CA ILE A 225 -14.59 -1.75 13.85
C ILE A 225 -14.88 -2.30 12.45
N ARG A 226 -13.86 -2.46 11.60
CA ARG A 226 -14.02 -2.96 10.24
C ARG A 226 -14.54 -4.41 10.23
N ALA A 227 -14.02 -5.25 11.13
CA ALA A 227 -14.53 -6.62 11.30
C ALA A 227 -15.97 -6.64 11.85
N LEU A 228 -16.35 -5.70 12.73
CA LEU A 228 -17.73 -5.56 13.21
C LEU A 228 -18.69 -5.18 12.08
N TYR A 229 -18.33 -4.24 11.21
CA TYR A 229 -19.11 -3.92 10.01
C TYR A 229 -19.22 -5.11 9.06
N GLY A 230 -18.10 -5.83 8.82
CA GLY A 230 -18.11 -7.03 7.99
C GLY A 230 -19.02 -8.12 8.55
N LEU A 231 -19.00 -8.35 9.87
CA LEU A 231 -19.89 -9.28 10.56
C LEU A 231 -21.36 -8.87 10.39
N PHE A 232 -21.67 -7.59 10.57
CA PHE A 232 -23.00 -7.04 10.38
C PHE A 232 -23.52 -7.25 8.95
N LEU A 233 -22.71 -6.90 7.95
CA LEU A 233 -23.09 -7.04 6.54
C LEU A 233 -23.28 -8.50 6.13
N ALA A 234 -22.34 -9.39 6.50
CA ALA A 234 -22.43 -10.81 6.19
C ALA A 234 -23.68 -11.46 6.84
N ALA A 235 -23.95 -11.12 8.11
CA ALA A 235 -25.12 -11.63 8.82
C ALA A 235 -26.43 -11.09 8.21
N SER A 236 -26.50 -9.81 7.83
CA SER A 236 -27.66 -9.22 7.17
C SER A 236 -27.95 -9.87 5.84
N HIS A 237 -26.92 -10.07 4.99
CA HIS A 237 -27.08 -10.76 3.71
C HIS A 237 -27.56 -12.21 3.85
N ILE A 238 -26.98 -12.99 4.78
CA ILE A 238 -27.43 -14.37 5.03
C ILE A 238 -28.86 -14.39 5.57
N GLY A 239 -29.21 -13.42 6.43
CA GLY A 239 -30.54 -13.28 7.02
C GLY A 239 -31.63 -12.92 5.99
N SER A 240 -31.33 -12.10 4.99
CA SER A 240 -32.25 -11.71 3.93
C SER A 240 -32.32 -12.71 2.76
N HIS A 241 -31.32 -13.62 2.65
CA HIS A 241 -31.22 -14.51 1.50
C HIS A 241 -32.41 -15.49 1.39
N PRO A 242 -33.06 -15.64 0.21
CA PRO A 242 -34.26 -16.46 0.02
C PRO A 242 -34.05 -17.93 0.38
N LYS A 243 -32.85 -18.48 0.09
CA LYS A 243 -32.53 -19.91 0.32
C LYS A 243 -32.17 -20.23 1.76
N SER A 244 -32.08 -19.22 2.66
CA SER A 244 -31.73 -19.44 4.07
C SER A 244 -32.92 -20.06 4.82
N SER A 245 -32.65 -21.09 5.64
CA SER A 245 -33.69 -21.67 6.51
C SER A 245 -34.14 -20.66 7.56
N VAL A 246 -35.37 -20.84 8.07
CA VAL A 246 -35.97 -19.95 9.09
C VAL A 246 -35.06 -19.83 10.32
N GLN A 247 -34.42 -20.91 10.75
CA GLN A 247 -33.51 -20.89 11.88
C GLN A 247 -32.24 -20.09 11.57
N LYS A 248 -31.64 -20.32 10.38
CA LYS A 248 -30.46 -19.52 9.94
C LYS A 248 -30.79 -18.03 9.86
N LYS A 249 -31.98 -17.66 9.34
CA LYS A 249 -32.43 -16.26 9.31
C LYS A 249 -32.46 -15.65 10.71
N LYS A 250 -33.12 -16.34 11.64
CA LYS A 250 -33.25 -15.85 13.03
C LYS A 250 -31.88 -15.70 13.73
N ASP A 251 -30.97 -16.65 13.55
CA ASP A 251 -29.66 -16.58 14.16
C ASP A 251 -28.82 -15.44 13.55
N ASN A 252 -28.88 -15.25 12.24
CA ASN A 252 -28.15 -14.16 11.59
C ASN A 252 -28.72 -12.77 11.92
N GLN A 253 -30.02 -12.64 12.09
CA GLN A 253 -30.61 -11.40 12.61
C GLN A 253 -30.09 -11.05 14.01
N ARG A 254 -29.88 -12.06 14.88
CA ARG A 254 -29.26 -11.85 16.20
C ARG A 254 -27.80 -11.40 16.10
N TYR A 255 -27.02 -11.99 15.20
CA TYR A 255 -25.63 -11.56 14.96
C TYR A 255 -25.57 -10.14 14.41
N ALA A 256 -26.42 -9.78 13.47
CA ALA A 256 -26.49 -8.42 12.93
C ALA A 256 -26.89 -7.40 14.01
N ALA A 257 -27.91 -7.70 14.80
CA ALA A 257 -28.33 -6.84 15.90
C ALA A 257 -27.24 -6.65 16.96
N TRP A 258 -26.55 -7.73 17.32
CA TRP A 258 -25.41 -7.66 18.25
C TRP A 258 -24.27 -6.81 17.68
N ALA A 259 -23.88 -7.03 16.43
CA ALA A 259 -22.83 -6.27 15.79
C ALA A 259 -23.16 -4.77 15.69
N SER A 260 -24.41 -4.43 15.34
CA SER A 260 -24.92 -3.06 15.31
C SER A 260 -24.78 -2.39 16.70
N GLN A 261 -25.18 -3.07 17.76
CA GLN A 261 -25.04 -2.55 19.13
C GLN A 261 -23.57 -2.31 19.49
N GLN A 262 -22.66 -3.24 19.13
CA GLN A 262 -21.23 -3.06 19.41
C GLN A 262 -20.65 -1.87 18.62
N ILE A 263 -21.04 -1.69 17.37
CA ILE A 263 -20.63 -0.55 16.55
C ILE A 263 -21.09 0.75 17.21
N THR A 264 -22.37 0.91 17.52
CA THR A 264 -22.92 2.10 18.20
C THR A 264 -22.18 2.40 19.49
N LYS A 265 -21.96 1.37 20.33
CA LYS A 265 -21.23 1.51 21.59
C LYS A 265 -19.80 2.06 21.37
N LYS A 266 -19.08 1.57 20.34
CA LYS A 266 -17.73 2.05 20.02
C LYS A 266 -17.70 3.50 19.58
N TYR A 267 -18.70 3.98 18.86
CA TYR A 267 -18.81 5.39 18.48
C TYR A 267 -19.16 6.27 19.70
N GLN A 268 -20.03 5.81 20.60
CA GLN A 268 -20.32 6.50 21.86
C GLN A 268 -19.09 6.61 22.77
N GLU A 269 -18.31 5.52 22.92
CA GLU A 269 -17.06 5.51 23.67
C GLU A 269 -16.02 6.51 23.13
N ARG A 270 -16.06 6.84 21.84
CA ARG A 270 -15.17 7.82 21.18
C ARG A 270 -15.68 9.27 21.24
N GLN A 271 -16.75 9.52 21.99
CA GLN A 271 -17.36 10.85 22.15
C GLN A 271 -17.77 11.50 20.81
N CYS A 272 -18.26 10.72 19.86
CA CYS A 272 -18.86 11.25 18.64
C CYS A 272 -20.13 12.04 19.02
N GLU A 273 -20.47 13.06 18.21
CA GLU A 273 -21.70 13.85 18.42
C GLU A 273 -22.95 12.96 18.33
N ASP A 274 -23.94 13.23 19.19
CA ASP A 274 -25.21 12.48 19.22
C ASP A 274 -25.94 12.48 17.86
N SER A 275 -25.78 13.53 17.07
CA SER A 275 -26.30 13.64 15.71
C SER A 275 -25.69 12.58 14.77
N GLN A 276 -24.39 12.34 14.88
CA GLN A 276 -23.67 11.35 14.07
C GLN A 276 -24.03 9.93 14.51
N VAL A 277 -24.20 9.68 15.80
CA VAL A 277 -24.61 8.37 16.32
C VAL A 277 -26.05 8.04 15.85
N LYS A 278 -26.97 8.99 15.90
CA LYS A 278 -28.34 8.78 15.36
C LYS A 278 -28.38 8.52 13.87
N LEU A 279 -27.55 9.21 13.09
CA LEU A 279 -27.42 8.98 11.65
C LEU A 279 -26.89 7.56 11.36
N LEU A 280 -25.86 7.13 12.12
CA LEU A 280 -25.33 5.78 12.04
C LEU A 280 -26.38 4.71 12.35
N GLU A 281 -27.14 4.88 13.44
CA GLU A 281 -28.22 3.96 13.81
C GLU A 281 -29.28 3.87 12.70
N GLY A 282 -29.66 5.01 12.11
CA GLY A 282 -30.56 5.05 10.95
C GLY A 282 -30.04 4.27 9.75
N MET A 283 -28.75 4.42 9.40
CA MET A 283 -28.10 3.68 8.33
C MET A 283 -28.08 2.16 8.61
N LEU A 284 -27.68 1.76 9.81
CA LEU A 284 -27.63 0.33 10.19
C LEU A 284 -29.01 -0.31 10.17
N THR A 285 -30.06 0.43 10.60
CA THR A 285 -31.45 -0.06 10.55
C THR A 285 -31.91 -0.25 9.10
N THR A 286 -31.60 0.68 8.21
CA THR A 286 -31.97 0.60 6.79
C THR A 286 -31.31 -0.61 6.11
N LEU A 287 -30.06 -0.91 6.44
CA LEU A 287 -29.33 -2.07 5.91
C LEU A 287 -29.81 -3.43 6.46
N GLN A 288 -30.53 -3.45 7.59
CA GLN A 288 -31.13 -4.67 8.13
C GLN A 288 -32.47 -5.05 7.46
N ILE A 289 -33.15 -4.09 6.86
CA ILE A 289 -34.50 -4.26 6.30
C ILE A 289 -34.48 -4.78 4.86
N ASN A 290 -33.36 -4.61 4.14
CA ASN A 290 -33.18 -5.08 2.77
C ASN A 290 -32.52 -6.47 2.73
#